data_479ebda6841b2489dfdfb55f2c06bb0b
#
_entry.id   479ebda6841b2489dfdfb55f2c06bb0b
#
_cell.length_a   1.000
_cell.length_b   1.000
_cell.length_c   1.000
_cell.angle_alpha   90.00
_cell.angle_beta   90.00
_cell.angle_gamma   90.00
#
_symmetry.space_group_name_H-M   'P 1'
#
loop_
_entity.id
_entity.type
_entity.pdbx_description
1 polymer ?
#
loop_
_entity_poly.entity_id
_entity_poly.type
_entity_poly.pdbx_seq_one_letter_code
_entity_poly.pdbx_strand_id
1 'polypeptide(L)'
;IISTFVSIAANGLIAVAAKISTIYTTFFSIFNTSWTEQVVLHYKDEGGPEYVCEMFDKMITFFASIAIGIIVCIPLIFTIIVNESFTEAYGLIPWYMIAVFFNAVIGMISAIYLVENETKQVAFSTMAAAVINVVVDFALVNQIGMYAAPISSICGYMAISFWRLWDVNKRHCRITM
;
A
#
# COMPACT_ATOMS: atom_id res chain seq x y z
N ILE A 1 8.11 18.80 -2.42
CA ILE A 1 9.12 18.64 -1.36
C ILE A 1 10.46 18.20 -1.98
N ILE A 2 10.58 17.02 -2.57
CA ILE A 2 11.85 16.46 -3.07
C ILE A 2 12.50 17.32 -4.15
N SER A 3 11.74 17.89 -5.09
CA SER A 3 12.28 18.79 -6.11
C SER A 3 12.94 20.04 -5.53
N THR A 4 12.50 20.47 -4.37
CA THR A 4 13.03 21.68 -3.68
C THR A 4 14.25 21.36 -2.83
N PHE A 5 14.30 20.20 -2.19
CA PHE A 5 15.34 19.84 -1.21
C PHE A 5 16.43 18.93 -1.79
N VAL A 6 16.15 18.14 -2.83
CA VAL A 6 17.13 17.21 -3.41
C VAL A 6 17.55 17.65 -4.81
N SER A 7 16.75 17.36 -5.82
CA SER A 7 16.98 17.82 -7.20
C SER A 7 15.79 17.46 -8.12
N ILE A 8 15.74 18.10 -9.31
CA ILE A 8 14.79 17.74 -10.36
C ILE A 8 15.08 16.34 -10.91
N ALA A 9 16.35 15.94 -11.01
CA ALA A 9 16.76 14.62 -11.47
C ALA A 9 16.25 13.51 -10.53
N ALA A 10 16.29 13.72 -9.20
CA ALA A 10 15.76 12.79 -8.22
C ALA A 10 14.25 12.52 -8.42
N ASN A 11 13.48 13.53 -8.84
CA ASN A 11 12.07 13.30 -9.17
C ASN A 11 11.89 12.36 -10.37
N GLY A 12 12.79 12.41 -11.36
CA GLY A 12 12.80 11.47 -12.48
C GLY A 12 13.02 10.02 -12.03
N LEU A 13 13.99 9.81 -11.14
CA LEU A 13 14.30 8.48 -10.56
C LEU A 13 13.12 7.93 -9.75
N ILE A 14 12.51 8.78 -8.91
CA ILE A 14 11.31 8.44 -8.15
C ILE A 14 10.15 8.08 -9.08
N ALA A 15 9.94 8.83 -10.15
CA ALA A 15 8.87 8.56 -11.11
C ALA A 15 9.04 7.21 -11.81
N VAL A 16 10.27 6.82 -12.15
CA VAL A 16 10.57 5.50 -12.73
C VAL A 16 10.30 4.39 -11.72
N ALA A 17 10.78 4.53 -10.48
CA ALA A 17 10.54 3.54 -9.43
C ALA A 17 9.04 3.38 -9.13
N ALA A 18 8.30 4.50 -9.06
CA ALA A 18 6.86 4.49 -8.82
C ALA A 18 6.07 3.84 -9.96
N LYS A 19 6.51 3.94 -11.23
CA LYS A 19 5.83 3.29 -12.36
C LYS A 19 5.76 1.78 -12.22
N ILE A 20 6.80 1.13 -11.72
CA ILE A 20 6.79 -0.32 -11.48
C ILE A 20 5.75 -0.67 -10.42
N SER A 21 5.70 0.11 -9.34
CA SER A 21 4.70 -0.06 -8.30
C SER A 21 3.27 0.21 -8.78
N THR A 22 3.10 1.05 -9.80
CA THR A 22 1.79 1.32 -10.41
C THR A 22 1.20 0.08 -11.08
N ILE A 23 2.01 -0.82 -11.62
CA ILE A 23 1.55 -2.10 -12.19
C ILE A 23 0.84 -2.92 -11.10
N TYR A 24 1.48 -3.03 -9.94
CA TYR A 24 0.90 -3.72 -8.78
C TYR A 24 -0.41 -3.08 -8.33
N THR A 25 -0.45 -1.75 -8.17
CA THR A 25 -1.64 -1.05 -7.71
C THR A 25 -2.78 -1.12 -8.71
N THR A 26 -2.50 -1.12 -10.01
CA THR A 26 -3.51 -1.30 -11.06
C THR A 26 -4.13 -2.70 -10.99
N PHE A 27 -3.28 -3.74 -10.88
CA PHE A 27 -3.75 -5.10 -10.70
C PHE A 27 -4.59 -5.24 -9.42
N PHE A 28 -4.09 -4.72 -8.31
CA PHE A 28 -4.83 -4.68 -7.05
C PHE A 28 -6.18 -3.97 -7.19
N SER A 29 -6.26 -2.84 -7.88
CA SER A 29 -7.51 -2.06 -7.98
C SER A 29 -8.63 -2.85 -8.67
N ILE A 30 -8.32 -3.66 -9.66
CA ILE A 30 -9.28 -4.53 -10.36
C ILE A 30 -9.85 -5.57 -9.37
N PHE A 31 -8.95 -6.23 -8.63
CA PHE A 31 -9.37 -7.21 -7.61
C PHE A 31 -10.12 -6.55 -6.44
N ASN A 32 -9.70 -5.37 -6.02
CA ASN A 32 -10.35 -4.66 -4.92
C ASN A 32 -11.78 -4.24 -5.24
N THR A 33 -12.10 -4.00 -6.50
CA THR A 33 -13.49 -3.75 -6.93
C THR A 33 -14.35 -4.99 -6.70
N SER A 34 -13.91 -6.15 -7.17
CA SER A 34 -14.62 -7.43 -6.95
C SER A 34 -14.64 -7.82 -5.46
N TRP A 35 -13.55 -7.56 -4.74
CA TRP A 35 -13.50 -7.76 -3.29
C TRP A 35 -14.55 -6.95 -2.56
N THR A 36 -14.65 -5.66 -2.85
CA THR A 36 -15.64 -4.77 -2.24
C THR A 36 -17.06 -5.25 -2.51
N GLU A 37 -17.34 -5.70 -3.74
CA GLU A 37 -18.64 -6.28 -4.09
C GLU A 37 -18.95 -7.54 -3.28
N GLN A 38 -18.01 -8.47 -3.15
CA GLN A 38 -18.17 -9.68 -2.34
C GLN A 38 -18.43 -9.38 -0.88
N VAL A 39 -17.70 -8.42 -0.31
CA VAL A 39 -17.93 -7.99 1.07
C VAL A 39 -19.32 -7.39 1.23
N VAL A 40 -19.77 -6.53 0.30
CA VAL A 40 -21.10 -5.91 0.36
C VAL A 40 -22.22 -6.95 0.28
N LEU A 41 -22.06 -7.97 -0.54
CA LEU A 41 -23.07 -9.00 -0.74
C LEU A 41 -23.16 -9.97 0.44
N HIS A 42 -22.04 -10.39 1.00
CA HIS A 42 -22.00 -11.53 1.93
C HIS A 42 -21.77 -11.17 3.40
N TYR A 43 -21.29 -9.97 3.71
CA TYR A 43 -20.93 -9.61 5.09
C TYR A 43 -22.09 -9.69 6.09
N LYS A 44 -23.32 -9.43 5.61
CA LYS A 44 -24.54 -9.45 6.44
C LYS A 44 -25.27 -10.80 6.47
N ASP A 45 -24.77 -11.78 5.72
CA ASP A 45 -25.30 -13.14 5.75
C ASP A 45 -24.91 -13.86 7.04
N GLU A 46 -25.60 -14.96 7.36
CA GLU A 46 -25.22 -15.81 8.48
C GLU A 46 -23.83 -16.42 8.23
N GLY A 47 -22.88 -16.17 9.15
CA GLY A 47 -21.46 -16.54 8.95
C GLY A 47 -20.67 -15.63 7.99
N GLY A 48 -21.28 -14.54 7.54
CA GLY A 48 -20.66 -13.60 6.59
C GLY A 48 -19.36 -12.95 7.11
N PRO A 49 -19.29 -12.45 8.34
CA PRO A 49 -18.06 -11.89 8.88
C PRO A 49 -16.90 -12.88 8.89
N GLU A 50 -17.14 -14.13 9.27
CA GLU A 50 -16.12 -15.19 9.27
C GLU A 50 -15.64 -15.51 7.86
N TYR A 51 -16.56 -15.61 6.90
CA TYR A 51 -16.23 -15.80 5.48
C TYR A 51 -15.36 -14.66 4.95
N VAL A 52 -15.73 -13.41 5.23
CA VAL A 52 -14.98 -12.22 4.78
C VAL A 52 -13.58 -12.21 5.40
N CYS A 53 -13.43 -12.62 6.67
CA CYS A 53 -12.12 -12.69 7.31
C CYS A 53 -11.22 -13.77 6.72
N GLU A 54 -11.75 -14.97 6.45
CA GLU A 54 -11.00 -16.04 5.80
C GLU A 54 -10.55 -15.64 4.39
N MET A 55 -11.43 -14.98 3.65
CA MET A 55 -11.12 -14.49 2.31
C MET A 55 -10.06 -13.38 2.35
N PHE A 56 -10.14 -12.47 3.34
CA PHE A 56 -9.16 -11.42 3.56
C PHE A 56 -7.76 -11.98 3.80
N ASP A 57 -7.61 -13.01 4.66
CA ASP A 57 -6.32 -13.67 4.91
C ASP A 57 -5.73 -14.28 3.65
N LYS A 58 -6.57 -14.95 2.82
CA LYS A 58 -6.16 -15.51 1.54
C LYS A 58 -5.71 -14.41 0.57
N MET A 59 -6.43 -13.29 0.52
CA MET A 59 -6.09 -12.16 -0.36
C MET A 59 -4.79 -11.47 0.08
N ILE A 60 -4.58 -11.26 1.37
CA ILE A 60 -3.30 -10.72 1.87
C ILE A 60 -2.14 -11.60 1.44
N THR A 61 -2.25 -12.92 1.65
CA THR A 61 -1.21 -13.87 1.28
C THR A 61 -0.94 -13.85 -0.23
N PHE A 62 -1.99 -13.79 -1.05
CA PHE A 62 -1.88 -13.71 -2.50
C PHE A 62 -1.17 -12.43 -2.95
N PHE A 63 -1.60 -11.27 -2.46
CA PHE A 63 -1.00 -9.98 -2.83
C PHE A 63 0.40 -9.78 -2.25
N ALA A 64 0.70 -10.34 -1.07
CA ALA A 64 2.06 -10.39 -0.54
C ALA A 64 2.98 -11.23 -1.45
N SER A 65 2.51 -12.38 -1.91
CA SER A 65 3.27 -13.25 -2.83
C SER A 65 3.56 -12.54 -4.16
N ILE A 66 2.59 -11.81 -4.71
CA ILE A 66 2.80 -11.00 -5.92
C ILE A 66 3.82 -9.89 -5.68
N ALA A 67 3.72 -9.17 -4.55
CA ALA A 67 4.67 -8.11 -4.21
C ALA A 67 6.10 -8.65 -4.11
N ILE A 68 6.29 -9.78 -3.41
CA ILE A 68 7.59 -10.46 -3.29
C ILE A 68 8.05 -10.93 -4.67
N GLY A 69 7.18 -11.54 -5.47
CA GLY A 69 7.49 -11.99 -6.83
C GLY A 69 7.99 -10.85 -7.71
N ILE A 70 7.33 -9.68 -7.69
CA ILE A 70 7.78 -8.50 -8.42
C ILE A 70 9.16 -8.06 -7.92
N ILE A 71 9.38 -7.99 -6.58
CA ILE A 71 10.67 -7.59 -6.02
C ILE A 71 11.79 -8.53 -6.49
N VAL A 72 11.56 -9.82 -6.49
CA VAL A 72 12.54 -10.83 -6.96
C VAL A 72 12.81 -10.68 -8.46
N CYS A 73 11.79 -10.32 -9.25
CA CYS A 73 11.92 -10.14 -10.70
C CYS A 73 12.45 -8.76 -11.11
N ILE A 74 12.61 -7.81 -10.16
CA ILE A 74 13.11 -6.45 -10.46
C ILE A 74 14.42 -6.47 -11.29
N PRO A 75 15.46 -7.27 -10.96
CA PRO A 75 16.70 -7.27 -11.73
C PRO A 75 16.46 -7.56 -13.22
N LEU A 76 15.59 -8.54 -13.49
CA LEU A 76 15.26 -8.94 -14.86
C LEU A 76 14.44 -7.87 -15.58
N ILE A 77 13.40 -7.34 -14.91
CA ILE A 77 12.52 -6.30 -15.46
C ILE A 77 13.31 -5.02 -15.74
N PHE A 78 14.19 -4.64 -14.81
CA PHE A 78 14.97 -3.42 -14.91
C PHE A 78 15.93 -3.45 -16.08
N THR A 79 16.62 -4.58 -16.29
CA THR A 79 17.56 -4.76 -17.42
C THR A 79 16.90 -4.65 -18.79
N ILE A 80 15.60 -5.03 -18.88
CA ILE A 80 14.86 -5.04 -20.15
C ILE A 80 14.19 -3.68 -20.42
N ILE A 81 13.66 -3.02 -19.38
CA ILE A 81 12.73 -1.89 -19.53
C ILE A 81 13.40 -0.55 -19.27
N VAL A 82 14.46 -0.50 -18.44
CA VAL A 82 15.03 0.76 -17.94
C VAL A 82 16.42 1.00 -18.52
N ASN A 83 16.63 2.24 -19.00
CA ASN A 83 17.93 2.67 -19.49
C ASN A 83 18.94 2.78 -18.32
N GLU A 84 20.23 2.57 -18.61
CA GLU A 84 21.34 2.67 -17.64
C GLU A 84 21.38 3.99 -16.86
N SER A 85 20.86 5.07 -17.46
CA SER A 85 20.75 6.39 -16.80
C SER A 85 19.88 6.41 -15.55
N PHE A 86 19.04 5.40 -15.33
CA PHE A 86 18.11 5.30 -14.20
C PHE A 86 18.47 4.19 -13.21
N THR A 87 19.71 3.71 -13.23
CA THR A 87 20.21 2.62 -12.37
C THR A 87 20.01 2.93 -10.86
N GLU A 88 20.11 4.19 -10.45
CA GLU A 88 19.86 4.61 -9.08
C GLU A 88 18.39 4.42 -8.61
N ALA A 89 17.43 4.40 -9.56
CA ALA A 89 16.04 4.12 -9.26
C ALA A 89 15.80 2.68 -8.80
N TYR A 90 16.70 1.75 -9.16
CA TYR A 90 16.60 0.34 -8.78
C TYR A 90 16.47 0.14 -7.27
N GLY A 91 17.29 0.85 -6.49
CA GLY A 91 17.26 0.77 -5.02
C GLY A 91 15.98 1.28 -4.38
N LEU A 92 15.19 2.11 -5.08
CA LEU A 92 13.93 2.67 -4.57
C LEU A 92 12.75 1.72 -4.73
N ILE A 93 12.79 0.83 -5.74
CA ILE A 93 11.63 0.00 -6.12
C ILE A 93 11.15 -0.90 -4.99
N PRO A 94 12.01 -1.64 -4.26
CA PRO A 94 11.55 -2.49 -3.16
C PRO A 94 10.81 -1.70 -2.07
N TRP A 95 11.25 -0.49 -1.76
CA TRP A 95 10.60 0.36 -0.77
C TRP A 95 9.21 0.82 -1.24
N TYR A 96 9.09 1.20 -2.51
CA TYR A 96 7.78 1.51 -3.09
C TYR A 96 6.86 0.29 -3.12
N MET A 97 7.38 -0.91 -3.40
CA MET A 97 6.60 -2.15 -3.37
C MET A 97 6.03 -2.44 -1.97
N ILE A 98 6.83 -2.24 -0.93
CA ILE A 98 6.37 -2.37 0.46
C ILE A 98 5.26 -1.33 0.76
N ALA A 99 5.45 -0.08 0.34
CA ALA A 99 4.45 0.96 0.54
C ALA A 99 3.11 0.63 -0.13
N VAL A 100 3.13 0.20 -1.41
CA VAL A 100 1.89 -0.12 -2.14
C VAL A 100 1.23 -1.39 -1.63
N PHE A 101 1.98 -2.35 -1.07
CA PHE A 101 1.40 -3.51 -0.39
C PHE A 101 0.58 -3.08 0.83
N PHE A 102 1.12 -2.24 1.72
CA PHE A 102 0.34 -1.73 2.86
C PHE A 102 -0.85 -0.88 2.43
N ASN A 103 -0.71 -0.12 1.33
CA ASN A 103 -1.84 0.60 0.75
C ASN A 103 -2.94 -0.36 0.25
N ALA A 104 -2.58 -1.51 -0.32
CA ALA A 104 -3.53 -2.56 -0.71
C ALA A 104 -4.27 -3.13 0.51
N VAL A 105 -3.56 -3.41 1.62
CA VAL A 105 -4.17 -3.84 2.89
C VAL A 105 -5.21 -2.82 3.38
N ILE A 106 -4.88 -1.52 3.33
CA ILE A 106 -5.82 -0.44 3.68
C ILE A 106 -7.06 -0.48 2.77
N GLY A 107 -6.88 -0.70 1.47
CA GLY A 107 -7.98 -0.81 0.51
C GLY A 107 -8.93 -1.96 0.84
N MET A 108 -8.39 -3.14 1.12
CA MET A 108 -9.20 -4.31 1.49
C MET A 108 -10.01 -4.08 2.77
N ILE A 109 -9.40 -3.49 3.80
CA ILE A 109 -10.12 -3.18 5.07
C ILE A 109 -11.19 -2.12 4.85
N SER A 110 -10.97 -1.17 3.93
CA SER A 110 -11.95 -0.13 3.64
C SER A 110 -13.30 -0.68 3.14
N ALA A 111 -13.32 -1.85 2.50
CA ALA A 111 -14.54 -2.51 2.08
C ALA A 111 -15.41 -2.93 3.28
N ILE A 112 -14.79 -3.38 4.38
CA ILE A 112 -15.49 -3.74 5.62
C ILE A 112 -16.13 -2.49 6.25
N TYR A 113 -15.39 -1.40 6.38
CA TYR A 113 -15.92 -0.14 6.89
C TYR A 113 -17.07 0.42 6.03
N LEU A 114 -17.02 0.18 4.70
CA LEU A 114 -18.07 0.61 3.79
C LEU A 114 -19.40 -0.08 4.11
N VAL A 115 -19.40 -1.40 4.34
CA VAL A 115 -20.60 -2.17 4.68
C VAL A 115 -21.17 -1.78 6.04
N GLU A 116 -20.31 -1.40 6.97
CA GLU A 116 -20.69 -0.94 8.32
C GLU A 116 -21.14 0.52 8.35
N ASN A 117 -21.10 1.23 7.20
CA ASN A 117 -21.38 2.67 7.09
C ASN A 117 -20.44 3.55 7.92
N GLU A 118 -19.23 3.06 8.23
CA GLU A 118 -18.23 3.77 9.00
C GLU A 118 -17.25 4.60 8.12
N THR A 119 -17.77 5.24 7.08
CA THR A 119 -16.96 6.05 6.14
C THR A 119 -16.18 7.19 6.81
N LYS A 120 -16.66 7.68 7.96
CA LYS A 120 -15.93 8.68 8.76
C LYS A 120 -14.59 8.14 9.25
N GLN A 121 -14.54 6.89 9.69
CA GLN A 121 -13.30 6.24 10.14
C GLN A 121 -12.28 6.11 9.00
N VAL A 122 -12.78 5.77 7.80
CA VAL A 122 -11.95 5.73 6.58
C VAL A 122 -11.34 7.11 6.30
N ALA A 123 -12.14 8.16 6.35
CA ALA A 123 -11.69 9.54 6.10
C ALA A 123 -10.64 9.98 7.13
N PHE A 124 -10.93 9.85 8.43
CA PHE A 124 -10.01 10.25 9.49
C PHE A 124 -8.69 9.49 9.46
N SER A 125 -8.73 8.17 9.28
CA SER A 125 -7.51 7.37 9.22
C SER A 125 -6.67 7.72 7.99
N THR A 126 -7.31 7.97 6.83
CA THR A 126 -6.58 8.38 5.62
C THR A 126 -5.94 9.76 5.79
N MET A 127 -6.63 10.71 6.44
CA MET A 127 -6.03 12.00 6.78
C MET A 127 -4.84 11.84 7.73
N ALA A 128 -4.97 10.99 8.75
CA ALA A 128 -3.86 10.69 9.67
C ALA A 128 -2.65 10.10 8.92
N ALA A 129 -2.87 9.16 7.98
CA ALA A 129 -1.80 8.63 7.14
C ALA A 129 -1.10 9.72 6.33
N ALA A 130 -1.87 10.65 5.75
CA ALA A 130 -1.33 11.76 4.98
C ALA A 130 -0.48 12.70 5.85
N VAL A 131 -0.93 12.99 7.07
CA VAL A 131 -0.16 13.81 8.03
C VAL A 131 1.13 13.10 8.42
N ILE A 132 1.08 11.82 8.78
CA ILE A 132 2.27 11.03 9.12
C ILE A 132 3.25 11.02 7.94
N ASN A 133 2.77 10.77 6.72
CA ASN A 133 3.59 10.78 5.51
C ASN A 133 4.33 12.11 5.35
N VAL A 134 3.60 13.23 5.40
CA VAL A 134 4.19 14.56 5.25
C VAL A 134 5.21 14.87 6.35
N VAL A 135 4.89 14.59 7.61
CA VAL A 135 5.80 14.84 8.75
C VAL A 135 7.07 14.02 8.62
N VAL A 136 6.95 12.73 8.31
CA VAL A 136 8.11 11.84 8.15
C VAL A 136 8.94 12.23 6.93
N ASP A 137 8.30 12.61 5.81
CA ASP A 137 9.00 13.05 4.61
C ASP A 137 9.85 14.30 4.88
N PHE A 138 9.27 15.32 5.54
CA PHE A 138 10.02 16.51 5.94
C PHE A 138 11.16 16.22 6.92
N ALA A 139 10.98 15.31 7.85
CA ALA A 139 12.01 14.93 8.82
C ALA A 139 13.19 14.20 8.16
N LEU A 140 12.91 13.38 7.15
CA LEU A 140 13.89 12.48 6.55
C LEU A 140 14.53 13.02 5.26
N VAL A 141 13.88 13.95 4.54
CA VAL A 141 14.37 14.41 3.23
C VAL A 141 15.79 14.95 3.26
N ASN A 142 16.16 15.66 4.33
CA ASN A 142 17.51 16.21 4.50
C ASN A 142 18.57 15.16 4.88
N GLN A 143 18.14 13.98 5.38
CA GLN A 143 19.06 12.94 5.86
C GLN A 143 19.30 11.85 4.79
N ILE A 144 18.21 11.41 4.13
CA ILE A 144 18.24 10.26 3.21
C ILE A 144 17.81 10.61 1.78
N GLY A 145 17.58 11.90 1.49
CA GLY A 145 17.30 12.40 0.15
C GLY A 145 16.08 11.74 -0.48
N MET A 146 16.25 11.14 -1.68
CA MET A 146 15.16 10.54 -2.44
C MET A 146 14.49 9.32 -1.78
N TYR A 147 15.15 8.67 -0.82
CA TYR A 147 14.57 7.55 -0.06
C TYR A 147 13.51 8.02 0.96
N ALA A 148 13.45 9.31 1.27
CA ALA A 148 12.44 9.84 2.20
C ALA A 148 11.02 9.57 1.71
N ALA A 149 10.74 9.73 0.41
CA ALA A 149 9.41 9.55 -0.16
C ALA A 149 8.83 8.13 0.02
N PRO A 150 9.50 7.05 -0.37
CA PRO A 150 8.95 5.72 -0.13
C PRO A 150 8.91 5.35 1.35
N ILE A 151 9.89 5.75 2.17
CA ILE A 151 9.93 5.44 3.60
C ILE A 151 8.81 6.17 4.35
N SER A 152 8.54 7.44 4.06
CA SER A 152 7.41 8.17 4.64
C SER A 152 6.08 7.54 4.27
N SER A 153 5.94 7.05 3.03
CA SER A 153 4.75 6.34 2.56
C SER A 153 4.57 5.01 3.29
N ILE A 154 5.63 4.24 3.51
CA ILE A 154 5.60 3.01 4.31
C ILE A 154 5.13 3.33 5.73
N CYS A 155 5.72 4.32 6.38
CA CYS A 155 5.34 4.70 7.75
C CYS A 155 3.86 5.08 7.85
N GLY A 156 3.37 5.91 6.93
CA GLY A 156 1.97 6.31 6.89
C GLY A 156 1.01 5.14 6.68
N TYR A 157 1.24 4.34 5.64
CA TYR A 157 0.37 3.21 5.31
C TYR A 157 0.46 2.07 6.32
N MET A 158 1.65 1.76 6.83
CA MET A 158 1.84 0.73 7.84
C MET A 158 1.12 1.09 9.15
N ALA A 159 1.29 2.32 9.64
CA ALA A 159 0.63 2.78 10.86
C ALA A 159 -0.90 2.65 10.76
N ILE A 160 -1.49 3.06 9.62
CA ILE A 160 -2.93 2.98 9.41
C ILE A 160 -3.40 1.55 9.16
N SER A 161 -2.63 0.73 8.45
CA SER A 161 -2.95 -0.69 8.25
C SER A 161 -3.07 -1.40 9.59
N PHE A 162 -2.09 -1.25 10.48
CA PHE A 162 -2.10 -1.87 11.80
C PHE A 162 -3.24 -1.34 12.67
N TRP A 163 -3.49 -0.03 12.64
CA TRP A 163 -4.59 0.55 13.40
C TRP A 163 -5.95 0.00 12.93
N ARG A 164 -6.19 -0.04 11.61
CA ARG A 164 -7.44 -0.57 11.05
C ARG A 164 -7.61 -2.07 11.30
N LEU A 165 -6.54 -2.85 11.16
CA LEU A 165 -6.56 -4.29 11.49
C LEU A 165 -6.91 -4.52 12.95
N TRP A 166 -6.30 -3.76 13.86
CA TRP A 166 -6.60 -3.85 15.28
C TRP A 166 -8.06 -3.48 15.59
N ASP A 167 -8.59 -2.43 14.94
CA ASP A 167 -9.96 -1.99 15.10
C ASP A 167 -10.97 -3.04 14.61
N VAL A 168 -10.76 -3.60 13.42
CA VAL A 168 -11.59 -4.66 12.85
C VAL A 168 -11.52 -5.93 13.70
N ASN A 169 -10.32 -6.36 14.13
CA ASN A 169 -10.15 -7.53 15.00
C ASN A 169 -10.87 -7.39 16.35
N LYS A 170 -10.92 -6.18 16.88
CA LYS A 170 -11.62 -5.92 18.15
C LYS A 170 -13.13 -5.99 18.00
N ARG A 171 -13.67 -5.64 16.84
CA ARG A 171 -15.11 -5.47 16.63
C ARG A 171 -15.78 -6.71 16.06
N HIS A 172 -15.18 -7.37 15.08
CA HIS A 172 -15.92 -8.25 14.18
C HIS A 172 -15.26 -9.58 13.84
N CYS A 173 -13.93 -9.68 13.86
CA CYS A 173 -13.24 -10.85 13.34
C CYS A 173 -11.90 -11.09 14.01
N ARG A 174 -11.55 -12.35 14.29
CA ARG A 174 -10.15 -12.75 14.49
C ARG A 174 -9.48 -12.97 13.12
N ILE A 175 -8.89 -11.92 12.58
CA ILE A 175 -7.95 -12.05 11.46
C ILE A 175 -6.66 -12.62 12.07
N THR A 176 -6.33 -13.86 11.75
CA THR A 176 -5.07 -14.50 12.15
C THR A 176 -4.07 -14.22 11.04
N MET A 177 -3.16 -13.24 11.26
CA MET A 177 -1.96 -13.11 10.43
C MET A 177 -0.91 -14.15 10.81
#